data_c34b0fc0463497d98a31f1be8524d9b8
#
_entry.id   c34b0fc0463497d98a31f1be8524d9b8
#
_cell.length_a   1.000
_cell.length_b   1.000
_cell.length_c   1.000
_cell.angle_alpha   90.00
_cell.angle_beta   90.00
_cell.angle_gamma   90.00
#
_symmetry.space_group_name_H-M   'P 1'
#
loop_
_entity.id
_entity.type
_entity.pdbx_description
1 polymer ?
#
loop_
_entity_poly.entity_id
_entity_poly.type
_entity_poly.pdbx_seq_one_letter_code
_entity_poly.pdbx_strand_id
1 'polypeptide(L)'
;MKPIKLIITALISVCIGGCSSQKEPQADAAIENKVDSLLNPMTLEEKLGQMNQLSPWNFEDLAKRVRQGEVGSILNMVNPEEVNKIQKIAVEESRLGIPLIVSRDVIHGYKTIFPIPLGQAATFNPEVVKEGARVAAIEASADGIRWTFAPMIDVSRDPRWGRIAESCGEDPYLNAIMGTAMIKGYQGDSLNDPTAIAACAKHFVAYGAAEGGRDYNSTFIPERVLRNVYLPPFKAAADAGCATFMTSFNDNDGVPSTANSFVLKDVLRK
;
A
#
# COMPACT_ATOMS: atom_id res chain seq x y z
N MET A 1 5.06 68.59 -47.20
CA MET A 1 4.63 67.18 -46.81
C MET A 1 5.75 66.59 -45.98
N LYS A 2 5.53 66.45 -44.70
CA LYS A 2 6.48 65.81 -43.72
C LYS A 2 6.13 64.34 -43.54
N PRO A 3 7.09 63.42 -43.54
CA PRO A 3 6.78 62.02 -43.25
C PRO A 3 6.65 61.78 -41.76
N ILE A 4 5.56 61.07 -41.37
CA ILE A 4 5.29 60.62 -40.04
C ILE A 4 6.13 59.35 -39.80
N LYS A 5 7.03 59.39 -38.80
CA LYS A 5 7.75 58.22 -38.30
C LYS A 5 6.85 57.42 -37.34
N LEU A 6 6.49 56.26 -37.79
CA LEU A 6 5.78 55.30 -36.93
C LEU A 6 6.79 54.57 -36.03
N ILE A 7 6.75 54.82 -34.72
CA ILE A 7 7.54 54.11 -33.74
C ILE A 7 6.71 52.92 -33.29
N ILE A 8 7.10 51.72 -33.73
CA ILE A 8 6.53 50.47 -33.21
C ILE A 8 7.33 50.07 -31.95
N THR A 9 6.73 50.29 -30.79
CA THR A 9 7.28 49.82 -29.52
C THR A 9 6.83 48.35 -29.33
N ALA A 10 7.75 47.42 -29.59
CA ALA A 10 7.50 46.00 -29.30
C ALA A 10 7.58 45.78 -27.80
N LEU A 11 6.42 45.52 -27.14
CA LEU A 11 6.37 44.99 -25.77
C LEU A 11 6.76 43.52 -25.83
N ILE A 12 7.98 43.21 -25.39
CA ILE A 12 8.39 41.83 -25.10
C ILE A 12 7.87 41.50 -23.68
N SER A 13 6.72 40.82 -23.63
CA SER A 13 6.26 40.16 -22.38
C SER A 13 7.15 38.94 -22.10
N VAL A 14 8.09 39.12 -21.20
CA VAL A 14 8.85 38.00 -20.63
C VAL A 14 7.91 37.27 -19.69
N CYS A 15 7.28 36.18 -20.17
CA CYS A 15 6.66 35.20 -19.31
C CYS A 15 7.76 34.46 -18.56
N ILE A 16 8.10 34.93 -17.36
CA ILE A 16 8.86 34.16 -16.39
C ILE A 16 7.90 33.08 -15.90
N GLY A 17 7.89 31.95 -16.60
CA GLY A 17 7.26 30.74 -16.10
C GLY A 17 7.95 30.33 -14.81
N GLY A 18 7.31 30.62 -13.69
CA GLY A 18 7.71 30.08 -12.42
C GLY A 18 7.61 28.57 -12.49
N CYS A 19 8.73 27.86 -12.62
CA CYS A 19 8.80 26.49 -12.18
C CYS A 19 8.41 26.48 -10.71
N SER A 20 7.18 26.13 -10.39
CA SER A 20 6.82 25.70 -9.06
C SER A 20 7.60 24.41 -8.82
N SER A 21 8.76 24.50 -8.18
CA SER A 21 9.36 23.33 -7.56
C SER A 21 8.28 22.77 -6.63
N GLN A 22 7.71 21.63 -6.99
CA GLN A 22 6.94 20.85 -6.03
C GLN A 22 7.90 20.60 -4.86
N LYS A 23 7.66 21.27 -3.74
CA LYS A 23 8.33 20.93 -2.49
C LYS A 23 8.00 19.46 -2.26
N GLU A 24 9.03 18.62 -2.21
CA GLU A 24 8.89 17.29 -1.61
C GLU A 24 8.10 17.45 -0.30
N PRO A 25 7.13 16.57 0.00
CA PRO A 25 6.43 16.64 1.26
C PRO A 25 7.51 16.59 2.34
N GLN A 26 7.70 17.70 3.03
CA GLN A 26 8.66 17.82 4.10
C GLN A 26 8.15 16.88 5.18
N ALA A 27 8.85 15.75 5.39
CA ALA A 27 8.52 14.80 6.44
C ALA A 27 8.29 15.60 7.73
N ASP A 28 7.20 15.29 8.43
CA ASP A 28 6.89 15.99 9.67
C ASP A 28 8.09 15.76 10.62
N ALA A 29 8.82 16.83 10.94
CA ALA A 29 10.02 16.77 11.76
C ALA A 29 9.74 16.10 13.13
N ALA A 30 8.51 16.18 13.63
CA ALA A 30 8.10 15.51 14.86
C ALA A 30 8.04 13.98 14.66
N ILE A 31 7.59 13.52 13.49
CA ILE A 31 7.56 12.09 13.14
C ILE A 31 8.98 11.56 12.97
N GLU A 32 9.83 12.26 12.22
CA GLU A 32 11.23 11.87 12.03
C GLU A 32 11.99 11.79 13.35
N ASN A 33 11.86 12.79 14.22
CA ASN A 33 12.47 12.78 15.55
C ASN A 33 11.98 11.58 16.39
N LYS A 34 10.71 11.21 16.27
CA LYS A 34 10.16 10.06 16.97
C LYS A 34 10.71 8.75 16.42
N VAL A 35 10.81 8.63 15.09
CA VAL A 35 11.43 7.48 14.42
C VAL A 35 12.88 7.33 14.85
N ASP A 36 13.66 8.40 14.81
CA ASP A 36 15.06 8.40 15.24
C ASP A 36 15.22 8.01 16.72
N SER A 37 14.33 8.48 17.59
CA SER A 37 14.35 8.12 19.00
C SER A 37 14.14 6.62 19.25
N LEU A 38 13.41 5.94 18.35
CA LEU A 38 13.21 4.49 18.40
C LEU A 38 14.35 3.73 17.74
N LEU A 39 14.87 4.23 16.59
CA LEU A 39 15.91 3.54 15.81
C LEU A 39 17.29 3.59 16.46
N ASN A 40 17.64 4.72 17.10
CA ASN A 40 18.97 4.94 17.64
C ASN A 40 19.36 3.93 18.75
N PRO A 41 18.47 3.53 19.68
CA PRO A 41 18.80 2.54 20.70
C PRO A 41 18.73 1.08 20.20
N MET A 42 18.25 0.80 18.97
CA MET A 42 18.11 -0.56 18.45
C MET A 42 19.46 -1.17 18.07
N THR A 43 19.65 -2.44 18.44
CA THR A 43 20.71 -3.29 17.87
C THR A 43 20.38 -3.63 16.41
N LEU A 44 21.37 -4.21 15.69
CA LEU A 44 21.13 -4.68 14.32
C LEU A 44 20.05 -5.75 14.28
N GLU A 45 20.08 -6.71 15.22
CA GLU A 45 19.12 -7.79 15.35
C GLU A 45 17.70 -7.27 15.58
N GLU A 46 17.54 -6.26 16.43
CA GLU A 46 16.24 -5.62 16.68
C GLU A 46 15.73 -4.84 15.44
N LYS A 47 16.62 -4.17 14.70
CA LYS A 47 16.25 -3.53 13.42
C LYS A 47 15.78 -4.56 12.39
N LEU A 48 16.45 -5.70 12.29
CA LEU A 48 16.02 -6.82 11.45
C LEU A 48 14.68 -7.40 11.94
N GLY A 49 14.52 -7.51 13.27
CA GLY A 49 13.27 -7.96 13.89
C GLY A 49 12.07 -7.06 13.52
N GLN A 50 12.25 -5.73 13.50
CA GLN A 50 11.17 -4.82 13.09
C GLN A 50 10.70 -5.03 11.65
N MET A 51 11.56 -5.54 10.78
CA MET A 51 11.22 -5.89 9.39
C MET A 51 10.65 -7.30 9.24
N ASN A 52 10.64 -8.10 10.31
CA ASN A 52 10.22 -9.49 10.28
C ASN A 52 8.73 -9.63 10.61
N GLN A 53 7.99 -10.30 9.72
CA GLN A 53 6.61 -10.68 9.92
C GLN A 53 6.49 -12.19 10.09
N LEU A 54 5.84 -12.63 11.16
CA LEU A 54 5.64 -14.04 11.45
C LEU A 54 4.16 -14.42 11.39
N SER A 55 3.89 -15.62 10.85
CA SER A 55 2.62 -16.31 11.03
C SER A 55 2.81 -17.33 12.17
N PRO A 56 2.23 -17.12 13.36
CA PRO A 56 2.51 -17.95 14.50
C PRO A 56 1.87 -19.34 14.39
N TRP A 57 2.66 -20.36 14.63
CA TRP A 57 2.20 -21.74 14.78
C TRP A 57 2.07 -22.14 16.25
N ASN A 58 2.78 -21.44 17.14
CA ASN A 58 2.80 -21.69 18.56
C ASN A 58 2.96 -20.37 19.30
N PHE A 59 2.10 -20.10 20.27
CA PHE A 59 2.09 -18.86 21.04
C PHE A 59 3.37 -18.67 21.87
N GLU A 60 3.86 -19.72 22.52
CA GLU A 60 5.03 -19.61 23.40
C GLU A 60 6.32 -19.34 22.63
N ASP A 61 6.49 -19.93 21.44
CA ASP A 61 7.62 -19.61 20.55
C ASP A 61 7.54 -18.17 20.08
N LEU A 62 6.37 -17.72 19.64
CA LEU A 62 6.14 -16.33 19.27
C LEU A 62 6.47 -15.38 20.43
N ALA A 63 5.95 -15.65 21.62
CA ALA A 63 6.16 -14.83 22.81
C ALA A 63 7.65 -14.71 23.16
N LYS A 64 8.40 -15.81 23.05
CA LYS A 64 9.85 -15.82 23.23
C LYS A 64 10.55 -14.88 22.23
N ARG A 65 10.21 -14.98 20.94
CA ARG A 65 10.81 -14.17 19.87
C ARG A 65 10.44 -12.70 20.00
N VAL A 66 9.21 -12.40 20.42
CA VAL A 66 8.78 -11.01 20.71
C VAL A 66 9.60 -10.40 21.85
N ARG A 67 9.83 -11.12 22.94
CA ARG A 67 10.71 -10.66 24.04
C ARG A 67 12.13 -10.35 23.56
N GLN A 68 12.62 -11.11 22.58
CA GLN A 68 13.94 -10.95 22.00
C GLN A 68 14.04 -9.81 20.97
N GLY A 69 12.90 -9.18 20.61
CA GLY A 69 12.87 -8.11 19.60
C GLY A 69 12.99 -8.60 18.15
N GLU A 70 12.71 -9.89 17.90
CA GLU A 70 12.87 -10.53 16.59
C GLU A 70 11.63 -10.39 15.67
N VAL A 71 10.58 -9.69 16.12
CA VAL A 71 9.28 -9.62 15.43
C VAL A 71 8.75 -8.21 15.45
N GLY A 72 8.44 -7.65 14.28
CA GLY A 72 7.79 -6.35 14.13
C GLY A 72 6.30 -6.43 13.82
N SER A 73 5.88 -7.52 13.18
CA SER A 73 4.48 -7.72 12.80
C SER A 73 4.07 -9.20 12.81
N ILE A 74 2.77 -9.44 12.93
CA ILE A 74 2.19 -10.78 13.01
C ILE A 74 1.10 -10.92 11.94
N LEU A 75 1.13 -12.02 11.20
CA LEU A 75 0.12 -12.38 10.21
C LEU A 75 -0.85 -13.41 10.79
N ASN A 76 -2.16 -13.18 10.59
CA ASN A 76 -3.23 -14.15 10.87
C ASN A 76 -3.48 -14.49 12.34
N MET A 77 -3.08 -13.66 13.29
CA MET A 77 -3.57 -13.79 14.67
C MET A 77 -4.92 -13.08 14.79
N VAL A 78 -5.98 -13.83 15.03
CA VAL A 78 -7.37 -13.34 14.97
C VAL A 78 -8.14 -13.52 16.28
N ASN A 79 -7.48 -14.00 17.32
CA ASN A 79 -8.07 -14.13 18.65
C ASN A 79 -7.73 -12.88 19.48
N PRO A 80 -8.71 -12.04 19.86
CA PRO A 80 -8.45 -10.80 20.60
C PRO A 80 -7.71 -11.01 21.93
N GLU A 81 -7.96 -12.14 22.61
CA GLU A 81 -7.28 -12.43 23.87
C GLU A 81 -5.79 -12.72 23.64
N GLU A 82 -5.47 -13.50 22.61
CA GLU A 82 -4.07 -13.78 22.24
C GLU A 82 -3.37 -12.52 21.71
N VAL A 83 -4.07 -11.71 20.92
CA VAL A 83 -3.56 -10.40 20.46
C VAL A 83 -3.22 -9.51 21.65
N ASN A 84 -4.12 -9.40 22.64
CA ASN A 84 -3.86 -8.60 23.83
C ASN A 84 -2.69 -9.14 24.66
N LYS A 85 -2.58 -10.47 24.80
CA LYS A 85 -1.46 -11.10 25.53
C LYS A 85 -0.13 -10.83 24.85
N ILE A 86 -0.04 -11.01 23.52
CA ILE A 86 1.23 -10.79 22.81
C ILE A 86 1.60 -9.31 22.75
N GLN A 87 0.63 -8.40 22.65
CA GLN A 87 0.87 -6.96 22.74
C GLN A 87 1.41 -6.56 24.12
N LYS A 88 0.86 -7.13 25.18
CA LYS A 88 1.37 -6.92 26.54
C LYS A 88 2.83 -7.35 26.67
N ILE A 89 3.17 -8.54 26.15
CA ILE A 89 4.55 -9.03 26.11
C ILE A 89 5.45 -8.09 25.32
N ALA A 90 5.00 -7.61 24.15
CA ALA A 90 5.78 -6.69 23.33
C ALA A 90 6.08 -5.37 24.06
N VAL A 91 5.09 -4.82 24.76
CA VAL A 91 5.23 -3.50 25.43
C VAL A 91 5.90 -3.58 26.78
N GLU A 92 5.61 -4.61 27.58
CA GLU A 92 6.05 -4.70 28.99
C GLU A 92 7.28 -5.58 29.20
N GLU A 93 7.51 -6.57 28.32
CA GLU A 93 8.55 -7.60 28.52
C GLU A 93 9.67 -7.54 27.48
N SER A 94 9.51 -6.80 26.36
CA SER A 94 10.60 -6.58 25.42
C SER A 94 11.42 -5.34 25.81
N ARG A 95 12.69 -5.32 25.42
CA ARG A 95 13.60 -4.23 25.74
C ARG A 95 13.16 -2.88 25.17
N LEU A 96 12.58 -2.88 23.98
CA LEU A 96 12.20 -1.67 23.25
C LEU A 96 10.79 -1.18 23.58
N GLY A 97 9.91 -2.03 24.10
CA GLY A 97 8.52 -1.70 24.39
C GLY A 97 7.69 -1.27 23.18
N ILE A 98 8.05 -1.74 21.99
CA ILE A 98 7.36 -1.38 20.74
C ILE A 98 6.21 -2.36 20.50
N PRO A 99 4.96 -1.88 20.32
CA PRO A 99 3.84 -2.75 20.01
C PRO A 99 3.95 -3.37 18.62
N LEU A 100 3.36 -4.55 18.45
CA LEU A 100 3.34 -5.28 17.17
C LEU A 100 2.21 -4.80 16.27
N ILE A 101 2.42 -4.89 14.96
CA ILE A 101 1.35 -4.70 13.98
C ILE A 101 0.74 -6.07 13.65
N VAL A 102 -0.55 -6.25 13.95
CA VAL A 102 -1.28 -7.46 13.58
C VAL A 102 -1.95 -7.28 12.23
N SER A 103 -1.72 -8.20 11.33
CA SER A 103 -2.14 -8.12 9.93
C SER A 103 -2.92 -9.36 9.48
N ARG A 104 -3.73 -9.16 8.43
CA ARG A 104 -4.49 -10.21 7.75
C ARG A 104 -4.90 -9.76 6.34
N ASP A 105 -5.11 -10.73 5.45
CA ASP A 105 -5.79 -10.47 4.18
C ASP A 105 -7.30 -10.32 4.41
N VAL A 106 -7.77 -9.06 4.42
CA VAL A 106 -9.19 -8.69 4.50
C VAL A 106 -9.59 -8.15 3.13
N ILE A 107 -9.85 -9.03 2.17
CA ILE A 107 -9.94 -8.66 0.74
C ILE A 107 -11.38 -8.30 0.34
N HIS A 108 -12.37 -9.07 0.78
CA HIS A 108 -13.78 -8.83 0.45
C HIS A 108 -14.72 -9.14 1.62
N GLY A 109 -14.39 -8.56 2.76
CA GLY A 109 -15.07 -8.77 4.03
C GLY A 109 -14.18 -9.48 5.04
N TYR A 110 -14.66 -9.56 6.28
CA TYR A 110 -13.98 -10.25 7.37
C TYR A 110 -14.91 -11.26 8.04
N LYS A 111 -15.83 -10.86 8.91
CA LYS A 111 -16.93 -11.71 9.41
C LYS A 111 -18.11 -11.69 8.45
N THR A 112 -18.46 -10.52 7.96
CA THR A 112 -19.40 -10.35 6.84
C THR A 112 -18.66 -10.53 5.52
N ILE A 113 -19.07 -11.52 4.73
CA ILE A 113 -18.46 -11.80 3.44
C ILE A 113 -19.23 -11.10 2.32
N PHE A 114 -18.52 -10.25 1.59
CA PHE A 114 -19.01 -9.55 0.40
C PHE A 114 -18.62 -10.32 -0.88
N PRO A 115 -19.21 -9.99 -2.04
CA PRO A 115 -18.73 -10.52 -3.31
C PRO A 115 -17.22 -10.31 -3.50
N ILE A 116 -16.59 -11.20 -4.26
CA ILE A 116 -15.17 -11.05 -4.63
C ILE A 116 -14.94 -9.70 -5.33
N PRO A 117 -13.72 -9.11 -5.27
CA PRO A 117 -13.45 -7.80 -5.85
C PRO A 117 -13.87 -7.63 -7.30
N LEU A 118 -13.70 -8.67 -8.13
CA LEU A 118 -14.19 -8.67 -9.51
C LEU A 118 -15.74 -8.49 -9.58
N GLY A 119 -16.47 -9.14 -8.69
CA GLY A 119 -17.93 -8.98 -8.57
C GLY A 119 -18.33 -7.61 -8.04
N GLN A 120 -17.56 -7.07 -7.10
CA GLN A 120 -17.76 -5.70 -6.59
C GLN A 120 -17.49 -4.66 -7.70
N ALA A 121 -16.43 -4.84 -8.48
CA ALA A 121 -16.09 -3.97 -9.60
C ALA A 121 -17.19 -3.96 -10.69
N ALA A 122 -17.87 -5.08 -10.90
CA ALA A 122 -18.99 -5.19 -11.84
C ALA A 122 -20.22 -4.34 -11.46
N THR A 123 -20.27 -3.80 -10.25
CA THR A 123 -21.31 -2.83 -9.86
C THR A 123 -21.10 -1.45 -10.48
N PHE A 124 -19.88 -1.12 -10.87
CA PHE A 124 -19.45 0.22 -11.29
C PHE A 124 -19.79 1.31 -10.26
N ASN A 125 -19.94 0.92 -8.99
CA ASN A 125 -20.32 1.82 -7.90
C ASN A 125 -19.25 1.82 -6.78
N PRO A 126 -18.34 2.81 -6.76
CA PRO A 126 -17.27 2.88 -5.76
C PRO A 126 -17.78 3.11 -4.33
N GLU A 127 -18.95 3.73 -4.13
CA GLU A 127 -19.48 3.97 -2.78
C GLU A 127 -19.88 2.65 -2.11
N VAL A 128 -20.51 1.73 -2.83
CA VAL A 128 -20.83 0.39 -2.30
C VAL A 128 -19.57 -0.38 -1.92
N VAL A 129 -18.53 -0.27 -2.73
CA VAL A 129 -17.23 -0.90 -2.46
C VAL A 129 -16.57 -0.31 -1.22
N LYS A 130 -16.60 1.02 -1.06
CA LYS A 130 -16.10 1.74 0.11
C LYS A 130 -16.85 1.34 1.39
N GLU A 131 -18.18 1.25 1.34
CA GLU A 131 -19.01 0.84 2.47
C GLU A 131 -18.67 -0.60 2.90
N GLY A 132 -18.54 -1.52 1.95
CA GLY A 132 -18.12 -2.90 2.23
C GLY A 132 -16.75 -2.98 2.89
N ALA A 133 -15.77 -2.22 2.40
CA ALA A 133 -14.44 -2.14 2.99
C ALA A 133 -14.48 -1.51 4.40
N ARG A 134 -15.37 -0.52 4.64
CA ARG A 134 -15.56 0.07 5.98
C ARG A 134 -16.10 -0.95 6.98
N VAL A 135 -17.13 -1.71 6.61
CA VAL A 135 -17.67 -2.78 7.46
C VAL A 135 -16.57 -3.80 7.79
N ALA A 136 -15.84 -4.24 6.79
CA ALA A 136 -14.73 -5.19 6.98
C ALA A 136 -13.65 -4.66 7.94
N ALA A 137 -13.32 -3.36 7.86
CA ALA A 137 -12.35 -2.73 8.76
C ALA A 137 -12.84 -2.68 10.21
N ILE A 138 -14.11 -2.32 10.43
CA ILE A 138 -14.73 -2.31 11.76
C ILE A 138 -14.67 -3.70 12.38
N GLU A 139 -15.06 -4.72 11.63
CA GLU A 139 -15.04 -6.11 12.10
C GLU A 139 -13.62 -6.61 12.40
N ALA A 140 -12.67 -6.35 11.49
CA ALA A 140 -11.29 -6.78 11.64
C ALA A 140 -10.58 -6.07 12.80
N SER A 141 -10.81 -4.77 12.97
CA SER A 141 -10.21 -4.00 14.06
C SER A 141 -10.70 -4.45 15.44
N ALA A 142 -11.93 -4.96 15.54
CA ALA A 142 -12.47 -5.52 16.76
C ALA A 142 -11.70 -6.80 17.22
N ASP A 143 -11.14 -7.54 16.29
CA ASP A 143 -10.28 -8.70 16.57
C ASP A 143 -8.79 -8.32 16.70
N GLY A 144 -8.46 -7.02 16.71
CA GLY A 144 -7.10 -6.51 16.92
C GLY A 144 -6.26 -6.38 15.64
N ILE A 145 -6.83 -6.62 14.46
CA ILE A 145 -6.15 -6.42 13.18
C ILE A 145 -6.02 -4.92 12.92
N ARG A 146 -4.80 -4.47 12.56
CA ARG A 146 -4.49 -3.07 12.28
C ARG A 146 -3.92 -2.83 10.87
N TRP A 147 -3.68 -3.90 10.13
CA TRP A 147 -3.12 -3.85 8.80
C TRP A 147 -3.75 -4.91 7.92
N THR A 148 -4.28 -4.53 6.76
CA THR A 148 -4.79 -5.47 5.76
C THR A 148 -3.92 -5.47 4.51
N PHE A 149 -3.76 -6.65 3.89
CA PHE A 149 -3.10 -6.78 2.59
C PHE A 149 -4.13 -6.66 1.45
N ALA A 150 -4.82 -5.54 1.45
CA ALA A 150 -5.83 -5.13 0.47
C ALA A 150 -5.84 -3.59 0.34
N PRO A 151 -6.23 -3.04 -0.84
CA PRO A 151 -6.78 -3.72 -2.00
C PRO A 151 -5.73 -4.34 -2.95
N MET A 152 -6.15 -5.36 -3.68
CA MET A 152 -5.43 -5.84 -4.85
C MET A 152 -5.89 -5.02 -6.05
N ILE A 153 -4.97 -4.25 -6.63
CA ILE A 153 -5.22 -3.30 -7.73
C ILE A 153 -4.40 -3.63 -8.99
N ASP A 154 -4.01 -4.88 -9.10
CA ASP A 154 -3.38 -5.41 -10.31
C ASP A 154 -4.34 -5.35 -11.50
N VAL A 155 -3.88 -4.76 -12.59
CA VAL A 155 -4.60 -4.79 -13.86
C VAL A 155 -4.43 -6.17 -14.49
N SER A 156 -5.52 -6.95 -14.49
CA SER A 156 -5.50 -8.34 -14.94
C SER A 156 -5.83 -8.42 -16.42
N ARG A 157 -4.87 -8.84 -17.26
CA ARG A 157 -5.04 -8.91 -18.70
C ARG A 157 -5.47 -10.28 -19.21
N ASP A 158 -5.01 -11.34 -18.54
CA ASP A 158 -5.31 -12.70 -18.97
C ASP A 158 -6.36 -13.32 -18.04
N PRO A 159 -7.55 -13.67 -18.55
CA PRO A 159 -8.62 -14.23 -17.73
C PRO A 159 -8.30 -15.63 -17.20
N ARG A 160 -7.21 -16.26 -17.64
CA ARG A 160 -6.73 -17.54 -17.11
C ARG A 160 -5.94 -17.39 -15.82
N TRP A 161 -5.54 -16.17 -15.47
CA TRP A 161 -4.83 -15.91 -14.22
C TRP A 161 -5.74 -16.19 -13.02
N GLY A 162 -5.32 -17.12 -12.13
CA GLY A 162 -6.15 -17.59 -11.02
C GLY A 162 -6.52 -16.50 -10.02
N ARG A 163 -5.71 -15.43 -9.92
CA ARG A 163 -5.96 -14.31 -9.02
C ARG A 163 -6.81 -13.18 -9.60
N ILE A 164 -7.35 -13.34 -10.80
CA ILE A 164 -8.27 -12.36 -11.39
C ILE A 164 -9.48 -12.09 -10.47
N ALA A 165 -9.89 -13.07 -9.68
CA ALA A 165 -10.96 -12.96 -8.70
C ALA A 165 -10.72 -11.86 -7.64
N GLU A 166 -9.46 -11.58 -7.32
CA GLU A 166 -9.05 -10.54 -6.36
C GLU A 166 -8.94 -9.13 -7.00
N SER A 167 -8.92 -9.05 -8.32
CA SER A 167 -8.72 -7.84 -9.12
C SER A 167 -10.04 -7.15 -9.44
N CYS A 168 -9.97 -5.87 -9.79
CA CYS A 168 -11.09 -5.12 -10.36
C CYS A 168 -11.19 -5.24 -11.91
N GLY A 169 -10.43 -6.15 -12.52
CA GLY A 169 -10.48 -6.44 -13.95
C GLY A 169 -9.33 -5.86 -14.77
N GLU A 170 -9.57 -5.66 -16.07
CA GLU A 170 -8.52 -5.29 -17.02
C GLU A 170 -8.38 -3.78 -17.26
N ASP A 171 -9.32 -2.97 -16.77
CA ASP A 171 -9.33 -1.53 -16.96
C ASP A 171 -8.52 -0.80 -15.88
N PRO A 172 -7.46 -0.05 -16.23
CA PRO A 172 -6.65 0.67 -15.25
C PRO A 172 -7.43 1.73 -14.48
N TYR A 173 -8.39 2.41 -15.13
CA TYR A 173 -9.18 3.44 -14.49
C TYR A 173 -10.15 2.85 -13.47
N LEU A 174 -10.83 1.75 -13.81
CA LEU A 174 -11.72 1.06 -12.88
C LEU A 174 -10.94 0.52 -11.66
N ASN A 175 -9.77 -0.08 -11.88
CA ASN A 175 -8.89 -0.51 -10.79
C ASN A 175 -8.48 0.66 -9.88
N ALA A 176 -8.17 1.83 -10.47
CA ALA A 176 -7.82 3.03 -9.70
C ALA A 176 -8.97 3.52 -8.83
N ILE A 177 -10.18 3.62 -9.38
CA ILE A 177 -11.37 4.12 -8.67
C ILE A 177 -11.82 3.16 -7.57
N MET A 178 -11.91 1.86 -7.88
CA MET A 178 -12.35 0.85 -6.92
C MET A 178 -11.30 0.63 -5.82
N GLY A 179 -10.01 0.60 -6.18
CA GLY A 179 -8.92 0.52 -5.22
C GLY A 179 -8.89 1.72 -4.27
N THR A 180 -9.08 2.94 -4.77
CA THR A 180 -9.20 4.16 -3.96
C THR A 180 -10.40 4.08 -3.00
N ALA A 181 -11.55 3.57 -3.46
CA ALA A 181 -12.72 3.38 -2.63
C ALA A 181 -12.45 2.39 -1.48
N MET A 182 -11.81 1.26 -1.76
CA MET A 182 -11.40 0.28 -0.75
C MET A 182 -10.45 0.89 0.28
N ILE A 183 -9.40 1.62 -0.16
CA ILE A 183 -8.45 2.29 0.73
C ILE A 183 -9.16 3.22 1.69
N LYS A 184 -10.04 4.09 1.18
CA LYS A 184 -10.83 5.02 1.99
C LYS A 184 -11.77 4.28 2.94
N GLY A 185 -12.33 3.15 2.55
CA GLY A 185 -13.15 2.31 3.40
C GLY A 185 -12.35 1.71 4.56
N TYR A 186 -11.20 1.10 4.29
CA TYR A 186 -10.34 0.50 5.32
C TYR A 186 -9.76 1.54 6.28
N GLN A 187 -9.23 2.64 5.78
CA GLN A 187 -8.53 3.64 6.57
C GLN A 187 -9.45 4.67 7.23
N GLY A 188 -10.70 4.79 6.74
CA GLY A 188 -11.61 5.85 7.21
C GLY A 188 -11.02 7.24 7.00
N ASP A 189 -11.40 8.17 7.86
CA ASP A 189 -10.89 9.55 7.81
C ASP A 189 -9.52 9.70 8.48
N SER A 190 -9.15 8.78 9.35
CA SER A 190 -7.86 8.79 10.06
C SER A 190 -7.49 7.41 10.58
N LEU A 191 -6.23 7.03 10.46
CA LEU A 191 -5.69 5.81 11.07
C LEU A 191 -5.63 5.87 12.61
N ASN A 192 -5.89 7.03 13.21
CA ASN A 192 -6.07 7.17 14.65
C ASN A 192 -7.44 6.68 15.14
N ASP A 193 -8.40 6.49 14.24
CA ASP A 193 -9.69 5.88 14.57
C ASP A 193 -9.45 4.40 14.97
N PRO A 194 -9.94 3.96 16.15
CA PRO A 194 -9.77 2.59 16.61
C PRO A 194 -10.42 1.55 15.70
N THR A 195 -11.34 1.95 14.82
CA THR A 195 -11.98 1.08 13.84
C THR A 195 -11.32 1.10 12.47
N ALA A 196 -10.31 1.95 12.25
CA ALA A 196 -9.53 1.99 11.02
C ALA A 196 -8.44 0.91 11.00
N ILE A 197 -8.15 0.41 9.80
CA ILE A 197 -7.02 -0.48 9.54
C ILE A 197 -6.19 0.08 8.38
N ALA A 198 -4.87 -0.04 8.46
CA ALA A 198 -3.98 0.38 7.39
C ALA A 198 -4.20 -0.47 6.15
N ALA A 199 -4.39 0.16 5.00
CA ALA A 199 -4.50 -0.52 3.71
C ALA A 199 -3.13 -0.80 3.11
N CYS A 200 -3.07 -1.81 2.23
CA CYS A 200 -1.87 -2.17 1.48
C CYS A 200 -2.24 -2.39 0.01
N ALA A 201 -1.87 -1.44 -0.83
CA ALA A 201 -2.06 -1.60 -2.26
C ALA A 201 -1.07 -2.64 -2.82
N LYS A 202 -1.59 -3.68 -3.48
CA LYS A 202 -0.80 -4.80 -3.98
C LYS A 202 -1.17 -5.19 -5.40
N HIS A 203 -0.27 -5.78 -6.16
CA HIS A 203 1.16 -6.06 -5.92
C HIS A 203 2.01 -5.18 -6.84
N PHE A 204 2.83 -4.34 -6.26
CA PHE A 204 3.62 -3.35 -7.00
C PHE A 204 4.83 -4.02 -7.66
N VAL A 205 4.90 -4.16 -9.01
CA VAL A 205 3.92 -3.75 -10.01
C VAL A 205 3.84 -4.78 -11.14
N ALA A 206 2.69 -4.79 -11.82
CA ALA A 206 2.43 -5.57 -13.04
C ALA A 206 2.27 -7.09 -12.86
N TYR A 207 1.91 -7.55 -11.67
CA TYR A 207 1.69 -8.97 -11.40
C TYR A 207 0.57 -9.58 -12.25
N GLY A 208 -0.49 -8.80 -12.55
CA GLY A 208 -1.59 -9.23 -13.41
C GLY A 208 -1.24 -9.39 -14.88
N ALA A 209 0.00 -9.11 -15.28
CA ALA A 209 0.51 -9.28 -16.63
C ALA A 209 1.33 -10.57 -16.82
N ALA A 210 1.34 -11.46 -15.84
CA ALA A 210 2.10 -12.71 -15.89
C ALA A 210 1.85 -13.50 -17.20
N GLU A 211 2.91 -13.93 -17.84
CA GLU A 211 2.84 -14.57 -19.14
C GLU A 211 1.96 -15.83 -19.15
N GLY A 212 1.02 -15.86 -20.10
CA GLY A 212 0.07 -16.96 -20.24
C GLY A 212 -0.93 -17.11 -19.10
N GLY A 213 -1.09 -16.08 -18.25
CA GLY A 213 -1.91 -16.12 -17.05
C GLY A 213 -1.39 -17.07 -15.97
N ARG A 214 -0.11 -17.45 -16.03
CA ARG A 214 0.51 -18.34 -15.05
C ARG A 214 0.93 -17.56 -13.83
N ASP A 215 0.42 -17.94 -12.69
CA ASP A 215 0.79 -17.28 -11.44
C ASP A 215 2.30 -17.37 -11.17
N TYR A 216 2.89 -16.33 -10.61
CA TYR A 216 4.34 -16.14 -10.39
C TYR A 216 5.22 -16.07 -11.64
N ASN A 217 4.66 -16.16 -12.85
CA ASN A 217 5.48 -16.14 -14.06
C ASN A 217 6.03 -14.72 -14.34
N SER A 218 7.11 -14.68 -15.14
CA SER A 218 7.74 -13.44 -15.57
C SER A 218 6.81 -12.53 -16.36
N THR A 219 7.12 -11.24 -16.35
CA THR A 219 6.47 -10.24 -17.20
C THR A 219 7.50 -9.52 -18.05
N PHE A 220 7.12 -9.19 -19.29
CA PHE A 220 7.91 -8.40 -20.21
C PHE A 220 7.12 -7.17 -20.63
N ILE A 221 7.39 -6.04 -19.96
CA ILE A 221 6.56 -4.85 -20.08
C ILE A 221 7.41 -3.64 -20.44
N PRO A 222 7.26 -3.11 -21.65
CA PRO A 222 7.92 -1.85 -22.01
C PRO A 222 7.51 -0.72 -21.05
N GLU A 223 8.44 0.15 -20.69
CA GLU A 223 8.22 1.23 -19.73
C GLU A 223 6.97 2.07 -20.04
N ARG A 224 6.73 2.36 -21.32
CA ARG A 224 5.53 3.11 -21.74
C ARG A 224 4.23 2.37 -21.36
N VAL A 225 4.19 1.06 -21.46
CA VAL A 225 3.02 0.24 -21.06
C VAL A 225 2.91 0.20 -19.55
N LEU A 226 4.03 0.04 -18.86
CA LEU A 226 4.10 0.08 -17.40
C LEU A 226 3.47 1.38 -16.87
N ARG A 227 3.90 2.54 -17.41
CA ARG A 227 3.42 3.86 -17.00
C ARG A 227 1.97 4.16 -17.37
N ASN A 228 1.47 3.63 -18.48
CA ASN A 228 0.13 3.95 -18.95
C ASN A 228 -0.95 2.96 -18.50
N VAL A 229 -0.56 1.76 -18.10
CA VAL A 229 -1.51 0.69 -17.76
C VAL A 229 -1.37 0.23 -16.31
N TYR A 230 -0.16 -0.12 -15.88
CA TYR A 230 0.02 -0.80 -14.60
C TYR A 230 0.29 0.15 -13.42
N LEU A 231 0.91 1.31 -13.66
CA LEU A 231 1.17 2.29 -12.60
C LEU A 231 -0.02 3.19 -12.23
N PRO A 232 -0.99 3.53 -13.11
CA PRO A 232 -2.06 4.45 -12.74
C PRO A 232 -2.87 4.04 -11.50
N PRO A 233 -3.25 2.77 -11.29
CA PRO A 233 -3.94 2.36 -10.05
C PRO A 233 -3.10 2.61 -8.80
N PHE A 234 -1.80 2.35 -8.87
CA PHE A 234 -0.89 2.57 -7.74
C PHE A 234 -0.65 4.05 -7.46
N LYS A 235 -0.59 4.89 -8.53
CA LYS A 235 -0.56 6.34 -8.33
C LYS A 235 -1.82 6.84 -7.65
N ALA A 236 -2.98 6.38 -8.07
CA ALA A 236 -4.25 6.73 -7.43
C ALA A 236 -4.30 6.28 -5.97
N ALA A 237 -3.75 5.11 -5.64
CA ALA A 237 -3.62 4.62 -4.28
C ALA A 237 -2.70 5.52 -3.44
N ALA A 238 -1.56 5.96 -3.98
CA ALA A 238 -0.65 6.89 -3.32
C ALA A 238 -1.32 8.25 -3.08
N ASP A 239 -1.96 8.81 -4.10
CA ASP A 239 -2.70 10.07 -4.01
C ASP A 239 -3.86 10.00 -2.99
N ALA A 240 -4.43 8.81 -2.79
CA ALA A 240 -5.47 8.56 -1.77
C ALA A 240 -4.91 8.37 -0.36
N GLY A 241 -3.60 8.41 -0.18
CA GLY A 241 -2.95 8.23 1.11
C GLY A 241 -2.91 6.78 1.59
N CYS A 242 -2.80 5.80 0.68
CA CYS A 242 -2.63 4.40 1.06
C CYS A 242 -1.42 4.22 1.97
N ALA A 243 -1.62 3.60 3.13
CA ALA A 243 -0.59 3.51 4.16
C ALA A 243 0.62 2.68 3.74
N THR A 244 0.42 1.61 2.98
CA THR A 244 1.49 0.69 2.58
C THR A 244 1.31 0.14 1.16
N PHE A 245 2.42 -0.34 0.60
CA PHE A 245 2.46 -1.01 -0.70
C PHE A 245 3.19 -2.35 -0.55
N MET A 246 2.70 -3.37 -1.23
CA MET A 246 3.35 -4.68 -1.30
C MET A 246 3.93 -4.91 -2.69
N THR A 247 5.20 -5.27 -2.77
CA THR A 247 5.86 -5.61 -4.04
C THR A 247 5.28 -6.88 -4.65
N SER A 248 5.30 -6.98 -5.97
CA SER A 248 4.83 -8.18 -6.68
C SER A 248 5.82 -9.34 -6.57
N PHE A 249 5.31 -10.54 -6.81
CA PHE A 249 6.09 -11.79 -6.72
C PHE A 249 6.93 -12.07 -7.95
N ASN A 250 6.48 -11.59 -9.11
CA ASN A 250 7.11 -11.82 -10.39
C ASN A 250 8.38 -10.96 -10.57
N ASP A 251 9.12 -11.28 -11.61
CA ASP A 251 10.10 -10.38 -12.19
C ASP A 251 9.49 -9.52 -13.32
N ASN A 252 10.08 -8.38 -13.57
CA ASN A 252 9.86 -7.55 -14.74
C ASN A 252 11.16 -7.54 -15.55
N ASP A 253 11.09 -8.04 -16.80
CA ASP A 253 12.25 -8.11 -17.70
C ASP A 253 13.47 -8.81 -17.06
N GLY A 254 13.22 -9.88 -16.28
CA GLY A 254 14.25 -10.67 -15.59
C GLY A 254 14.75 -10.07 -14.27
N VAL A 255 14.20 -8.91 -13.82
CA VAL A 255 14.57 -8.31 -12.52
C VAL A 255 13.45 -8.54 -11.52
N PRO A 256 13.66 -9.30 -10.43
CA PRO A 256 12.65 -9.51 -9.39
C PRO A 256 12.12 -8.18 -8.85
N SER A 257 10.80 -8.04 -8.75
CA SER A 257 10.16 -6.78 -8.35
C SER A 257 10.66 -6.25 -7.01
N THR A 258 10.95 -7.13 -6.05
CA THR A 258 11.51 -6.77 -4.73
C THR A 258 12.94 -6.23 -4.79
N ALA A 259 13.68 -6.50 -5.87
CA ALA A 259 15.06 -6.03 -6.09
C ALA A 259 15.16 -4.99 -7.22
N ASN A 260 14.03 -4.61 -7.83
CA ASN A 260 14.01 -3.71 -8.96
C ASN A 260 14.15 -2.25 -8.50
N SER A 261 15.37 -1.73 -8.57
CA SER A 261 15.70 -0.36 -8.14
C SER A 261 14.94 0.69 -8.94
N PHE A 262 14.70 0.48 -10.23
CA PHE A 262 13.93 1.40 -11.06
C PHE A 262 12.50 1.55 -10.53
N VAL A 263 11.77 0.44 -10.34
CA VAL A 263 10.38 0.52 -9.84
C VAL A 263 10.29 1.02 -8.41
N LEU A 264 11.23 0.60 -7.52
CA LEU A 264 11.14 0.91 -6.10
C LEU A 264 11.71 2.28 -5.72
N LYS A 265 12.74 2.76 -6.42
CA LYS A 265 13.37 4.04 -6.11
C LYS A 265 12.93 5.14 -7.05
N ASP A 266 13.01 4.88 -8.38
CA ASP A 266 12.79 5.94 -9.36
C ASP A 266 11.32 6.17 -9.70
N VAL A 267 10.46 5.18 -9.47
CA VAL A 267 9.02 5.28 -9.70
C VAL A 267 8.24 5.50 -8.41
N LEU A 268 8.42 4.62 -7.41
CA LEU A 268 7.59 4.65 -6.21
C LEU A 268 7.99 5.76 -5.21
N ARG A 269 9.29 6.12 -5.12
CA ARG A 269 9.82 7.03 -4.09
C ARG A 269 10.25 8.40 -4.59
N LYS A 270 10.17 8.65 -5.90
CA LYS A 270 10.41 9.96 -6.52
C LYS A 270 9.13 10.50 -7.14
#